data_7b25f10eb0d534b3c049e00fee3f6134
#
_entry.id   7b25f10eb0d534b3c049e00fee3f6134
#
_cell.length_a   1.000
_cell.length_b   1.000
_cell.length_c   1.000
_cell.angle_alpha   90.00
_cell.angle_beta   90.00
_cell.angle_gamma   90.00
#
_symmetry.space_group_name_H-M   'P 1'
#
loop_
_entity.id
_entity.type
_entity.pdbx_description
1 polymer ?
#
loop_
_entity_poly.entity_id
_entity_poly.type
_entity_poly.pdbx_seq_one_letter_code
_entity_poly.pdbx_strand_id
1 'polypeptide(L)'
;MSALELRDIHHDFAGLQVLSGISLDVREGERHAIIGPNGAGKSTLFNIVTGRYAPRRGRVLYRGRDITGQSPHRIARLGIGRSFQIINTFPRLSVYQNVRSAVVCRRLRLDAWSILDRDAAAARETAAVLDLLGLAARRNTPASALSYGEQRELEIALTIAARPDLVMLDEPTAGLNSEETRKAIGLIRRVTEGKTLVMVEHDMDVVFSLADRISVVHYGRVLASGAPDAIRANAEVRRAYLGRKASVAGGE
;
A
#
# COMPACT_ATOMS: atom_id res chain seq x y z
N MET A 1 -3.31 5.84 19.16
CA MET A 1 -2.92 7.15 18.57
C MET A 1 -3.18 7.12 17.08
N SER A 2 -3.28 8.29 16.41
CA SER A 2 -3.39 8.33 14.96
C SER A 2 -2.02 8.13 14.32
N ALA A 3 -1.91 7.19 13.37
CA ALA A 3 -0.71 6.98 12.57
C ALA A 3 -0.69 7.92 11.36
N LEU A 4 -1.85 8.09 10.69
CA LEU A 4 -1.98 8.93 9.51
C LEU A 4 -3.29 9.70 9.59
N GLU A 5 -3.22 11.03 9.43
CA GLU A 5 -4.39 11.89 9.35
C GLU A 5 -4.37 12.70 8.06
N LEU A 6 -5.48 12.70 7.37
CA LEU A 6 -5.75 13.56 6.23
C LEU A 6 -6.81 14.56 6.64
N ARG A 7 -6.52 15.87 6.53
CA ARG A 7 -7.42 16.93 6.95
C ARG A 7 -7.78 17.81 5.78
N ASP A 8 -9.03 17.77 5.34
CA ASP A 8 -9.63 18.61 4.30
C ASP A 8 -8.81 18.63 2.99
N ILE A 9 -8.40 17.46 2.49
CA ILE A 9 -7.56 17.33 1.30
C ILE A 9 -8.33 17.66 0.03
N HIS A 10 -7.85 18.66 -0.69
CA HIS A 10 -8.35 19.05 -2.02
C HIS A 10 -7.23 18.91 -3.05
N HIS A 11 -7.57 18.43 -4.24
CA HIS A 11 -6.65 18.36 -5.36
C HIS A 11 -7.40 18.39 -6.70
N ASP A 12 -6.81 19.08 -7.67
CA ASP A 12 -7.30 19.15 -9.06
C ASP A 12 -6.17 18.92 -10.06
N PHE A 13 -6.51 18.46 -11.23
CA PHE A 13 -5.63 18.42 -12.40
C PHE A 13 -6.19 19.36 -13.46
N ALA A 14 -5.48 20.47 -13.74
CA ALA A 14 -5.87 21.47 -14.74
C ALA A 14 -7.34 21.92 -14.60
N GLY A 15 -7.83 22.14 -13.38
CA GLY A 15 -9.20 22.57 -13.10
C GLY A 15 -10.22 21.42 -12.94
N LEU A 16 -9.85 20.19 -13.28
CA LEU A 16 -10.68 19.03 -12.99
C LEU A 16 -10.50 18.60 -11.54
N GLN A 17 -11.48 18.87 -10.68
CA GLN A 17 -11.43 18.53 -9.28
C GLN A 17 -11.53 17.01 -9.08
N VAL A 18 -10.51 16.43 -8.42
CA VAL A 18 -10.42 14.98 -8.14
C VAL A 18 -10.64 14.69 -6.66
N LEU A 19 -10.16 15.55 -5.78
CA LEU A 19 -10.40 15.44 -4.33
C LEU A 19 -11.06 16.73 -3.82
N SER A 20 -12.12 16.58 -3.03
CA SER A 20 -13.04 17.64 -2.62
C SER A 20 -13.27 17.63 -1.11
N GLY A 21 -12.17 17.77 -0.31
CA GLY A 21 -12.25 17.82 1.15
C GLY A 21 -12.21 16.45 1.81
N ILE A 22 -11.30 15.56 1.36
CA ILE A 22 -11.11 14.27 2.03
C ILE A 22 -10.50 14.48 3.40
N SER A 23 -11.20 13.99 4.42
CA SER A 23 -10.70 13.84 5.78
C SER A 23 -10.79 12.36 6.19
N LEU A 24 -9.67 11.82 6.70
CA LEU A 24 -9.54 10.41 7.05
C LEU A 24 -8.51 10.26 8.17
N ASP A 25 -8.79 9.39 9.12
CA ASP A 25 -7.92 9.03 10.22
C ASP A 25 -7.64 7.54 10.23
N VAL A 26 -6.37 7.16 10.32
CA VAL A 26 -5.90 5.77 10.43
C VAL A 26 -5.15 5.62 11.75
N ARG A 27 -5.57 4.68 12.59
CA ARG A 27 -4.95 4.44 13.89
C ARG A 27 -3.68 3.62 13.75
N GLU A 28 -2.79 3.73 14.72
CA GLU A 28 -1.60 2.86 14.78
C GLU A 28 -2.02 1.39 14.91
N GLY A 29 -1.39 0.53 14.10
CA GLY A 29 -1.70 -0.91 14.01
C GLY A 29 -2.98 -1.25 13.25
N GLU A 30 -3.76 -0.27 12.79
CA GLU A 30 -4.99 -0.49 12.04
C GLU A 30 -4.68 -0.93 10.60
N ARG A 31 -5.45 -1.88 10.09
CA ARG A 31 -5.51 -2.23 8.67
C ARG A 31 -6.69 -1.51 8.04
N HIS A 32 -6.41 -0.45 7.31
CA HIS A 32 -7.41 0.43 6.74
C HIS A 32 -7.50 0.24 5.21
N ALA A 33 -8.67 -0.13 4.72
CA ALA A 33 -8.93 -0.20 3.28
C ALA A 33 -9.62 1.07 2.77
N ILE A 34 -9.17 1.57 1.63
CA ILE A 34 -9.82 2.65 0.89
C ILE A 34 -10.41 2.07 -0.39
N ILE A 35 -11.73 2.06 -0.49
CA ILE A 35 -12.45 1.51 -1.63
C ILE A 35 -13.24 2.61 -2.35
N GLY A 36 -13.68 2.33 -3.56
CA GLY A 36 -14.50 3.25 -4.35
C GLY A 36 -14.38 2.96 -5.84
N PRO A 37 -15.25 3.55 -6.68
CA PRO A 37 -15.21 3.35 -8.13
C PRO A 37 -13.90 3.88 -8.75
N ASN A 38 -13.65 3.49 -10.00
CA ASN A 38 -12.55 4.06 -10.78
C ASN A 38 -12.77 5.56 -10.94
N GLY A 39 -11.69 6.34 -10.83
CA GLY A 39 -11.77 7.80 -10.89
C GLY A 39 -12.24 8.49 -9.59
N ALA A 40 -12.53 7.75 -8.51
CA ALA A 40 -12.95 8.35 -7.23
C ALA A 40 -11.86 9.16 -6.51
N GLY A 41 -10.58 9.07 -6.95
CA GLY A 41 -9.46 9.81 -6.37
C GLY A 41 -8.54 8.99 -5.46
N LYS A 42 -8.74 7.67 -5.34
CA LYS A 42 -7.96 6.80 -4.45
C LYS A 42 -6.45 6.86 -4.71
N SER A 43 -6.01 6.64 -5.95
CA SER A 43 -4.58 6.70 -6.32
C SER A 43 -4.01 8.11 -6.18
N THR A 44 -4.82 9.16 -6.41
CA THR A 44 -4.43 10.55 -6.17
C THR A 44 -4.17 10.78 -4.68
N LEU A 45 -5.03 10.24 -3.82
CA LEU A 45 -4.86 10.31 -2.36
C LEU A 45 -3.56 9.62 -1.92
N PHE A 46 -3.29 8.42 -2.43
CA PHE A 46 -2.03 7.71 -2.20
C PHE A 46 -0.80 8.52 -2.66
N ASN A 47 -0.89 9.14 -3.83
CA ASN A 47 0.18 9.99 -4.36
C ASN A 47 0.42 11.23 -3.49
N ILE A 48 -0.62 11.80 -2.88
CA ILE A 48 -0.49 12.93 -1.95
C ILE A 48 0.17 12.48 -0.65
N VAL A 49 -0.28 11.37 -0.03
CA VAL A 49 0.31 10.85 1.21
C VAL A 49 1.79 10.53 1.03
N THR A 50 2.17 10.01 -0.14
CA THR A 50 3.55 9.62 -0.43
C THR A 50 4.40 10.73 -1.08
N GLY A 51 3.85 11.96 -1.16
CA GLY A 51 4.58 13.16 -1.60
C GLY A 51 4.85 13.26 -3.09
N ARG A 52 4.21 12.41 -3.92
CA ARG A 52 4.28 12.51 -5.38
C ARG A 52 3.50 13.72 -5.90
N TYR A 53 2.41 14.08 -5.19
CA TYR A 53 1.65 15.30 -5.42
C TYR A 53 1.53 16.09 -4.11
N ALA A 54 1.59 17.42 -4.20
CA ALA A 54 1.18 18.29 -3.11
C ALA A 54 -0.34 18.52 -3.20
N PRO A 55 -1.09 18.48 -2.10
CA PRO A 55 -2.50 18.87 -2.13
C PRO A 55 -2.62 20.36 -2.43
N ARG A 56 -3.70 20.79 -3.08
CA ARG A 56 -4.00 22.21 -3.28
C ARG A 56 -4.40 22.89 -1.96
N ARG A 57 -5.09 22.14 -1.11
CA ARG A 57 -5.52 22.54 0.23
C ARG A 57 -5.58 21.34 1.13
N GLY A 58 -5.50 21.57 2.43
CA GLY A 58 -5.53 20.54 3.46
C GLY A 58 -4.15 20.16 3.96
N ARG A 59 -4.10 19.21 4.88
CA ARG A 59 -2.87 18.74 5.51
C ARG A 59 -2.81 17.24 5.62
N VAL A 60 -1.61 16.71 5.51
CA VAL A 60 -1.28 15.31 5.77
C VAL A 60 -0.40 15.26 7.01
N LEU A 61 -0.85 14.58 8.05
CA LEU A 61 -0.07 14.40 9.28
C LEU A 61 0.27 12.91 9.45
N TYR A 62 1.52 12.64 9.75
CA TYR A 62 2.01 11.32 10.11
C TYR A 62 2.51 11.33 11.54
N ARG A 63 1.88 10.57 12.44
CA ARG A 63 2.14 10.57 13.88
C ARG A 63 2.16 12.00 14.46
N GLY A 64 1.17 12.80 14.09
CA GLY A 64 1.03 14.18 14.51
C GLY A 64 1.98 15.20 13.83
N ARG A 65 2.96 14.73 13.06
CA ARG A 65 3.89 15.59 12.30
C ARG A 65 3.32 15.94 10.93
N ASP A 66 3.32 17.22 10.58
CA ASP A 66 2.93 17.66 9.23
C ASP A 66 3.98 17.25 8.18
N ILE A 67 3.52 16.46 7.22
CA ILE A 67 4.33 15.96 6.08
C ILE A 67 3.81 16.47 4.74
N THR A 68 2.89 17.43 4.76
CA THR A 68 2.24 17.97 3.55
C THR A 68 3.26 18.47 2.53
N GLY A 69 3.17 17.98 1.30
CA GLY A 69 4.05 18.38 0.20
C GLY A 69 5.54 18.01 0.38
N GLN A 70 5.90 17.22 1.36
CA GLN A 70 7.27 16.71 1.48
C GLN A 70 7.58 15.75 0.33
N SER A 71 8.85 15.72 -0.08
CA SER A 71 9.29 14.83 -1.16
C SER A 71 9.23 13.35 -0.77
N PRO A 72 9.01 12.42 -1.74
CA PRO A 72 8.85 10.99 -1.48
C PRO A 72 10.01 10.40 -0.66
N HIS A 73 11.24 10.81 -0.92
CA HIS A 73 12.40 10.30 -0.18
C HIS A 73 12.41 10.73 1.29
N ARG A 74 11.88 11.92 1.64
CA ARG A 74 11.73 12.36 3.02
C ARG A 74 10.64 11.56 3.72
N ILE A 75 9.50 11.37 3.06
CA ILE A 75 8.38 10.57 3.58
C ILE A 75 8.80 9.12 3.83
N ALA A 76 9.52 8.51 2.88
CA ALA A 76 10.06 7.16 3.06
C ALA A 76 11.04 7.05 4.25
N ARG A 77 11.79 8.12 4.56
CA ARG A 77 12.67 8.16 5.75
C ARG A 77 11.92 8.23 7.07
N LEU A 78 10.67 8.69 7.06
CA LEU A 78 9.83 8.73 8.25
C LEU A 78 9.22 7.36 8.58
N GLY A 79 9.39 6.35 7.71
CA GLY A 79 8.87 5.00 7.91
C GLY A 79 7.57 4.72 7.15
N ILE A 80 7.24 5.47 6.11
CA ILE A 80 6.13 5.18 5.21
C ILE A 80 6.68 4.43 3.99
N GLY A 81 6.27 3.17 3.82
CA GLY A 81 6.59 2.34 2.67
C GLY A 81 5.38 2.23 1.74
N ARG A 82 5.60 2.29 0.42
CA ARG A 82 4.54 2.11 -0.58
C ARG A 82 4.93 1.08 -1.63
N SER A 83 4.01 0.16 -1.94
CA SER A 83 4.04 -0.58 -3.20
C SER A 83 3.42 0.27 -4.33
N PHE A 84 3.76 -0.03 -5.56
CA PHE A 84 3.23 0.69 -6.72
C PHE A 84 2.27 -0.21 -7.49
N GLN A 85 1.31 0.37 -8.20
CA GLN A 85 0.37 -0.35 -9.06
C GLN A 85 1.09 -1.05 -10.23
N ILE A 86 2.18 -0.46 -10.73
CA ILE A 86 3.08 -1.06 -11.72
C ILE A 86 4.25 -1.69 -10.97
N ILE A 87 4.55 -2.95 -11.25
CA ILE A 87 5.65 -3.69 -10.64
C ILE A 87 6.98 -2.98 -10.89
N ASN A 88 7.56 -2.44 -9.82
CA ASN A 88 8.81 -1.67 -9.85
C ASN A 88 9.97 -2.52 -9.31
N THR A 89 10.35 -3.53 -10.06
CA THR A 89 11.54 -4.36 -9.79
C THR A 89 12.65 -4.05 -10.78
N PHE A 90 13.87 -4.46 -10.45
CA PHE A 90 14.98 -4.47 -11.39
C PHE A 90 14.96 -5.80 -12.16
N PRO A 91 14.42 -5.86 -13.40
CA PRO A 91 14.07 -7.12 -14.07
C PRO A 91 15.28 -8.00 -14.38
N ARG A 92 16.46 -7.38 -14.58
CA ARG A 92 17.72 -8.10 -14.87
C ARG A 92 18.46 -8.56 -13.61
N LEU A 93 18.10 -8.05 -12.43
CA LEU A 93 18.68 -8.47 -11.17
C LEU A 93 17.93 -9.69 -10.64
N SER A 94 18.64 -10.54 -9.89
CA SER A 94 18.01 -11.66 -9.19
C SER A 94 17.06 -11.16 -8.09
N VAL A 95 16.16 -12.02 -7.62
CA VAL A 95 15.28 -11.78 -6.47
C VAL A 95 16.10 -11.32 -5.27
N TYR A 96 17.22 -12.01 -4.97
CA TYR A 96 18.13 -11.64 -3.90
C TYR A 96 18.69 -10.23 -4.08
N GLN A 97 19.19 -9.89 -5.27
CA GLN A 97 19.78 -8.59 -5.56
C GLN A 97 18.75 -7.46 -5.45
N ASN A 98 17.51 -7.70 -5.89
CA ASN A 98 16.40 -6.76 -5.73
C ASN A 98 16.17 -6.44 -4.25
N VAL A 99 15.92 -7.46 -3.42
CA VAL A 99 15.65 -7.27 -1.99
C VAL A 99 16.86 -6.67 -1.27
N ARG A 100 18.07 -7.15 -1.60
CA ARG A 100 19.30 -6.61 -1.01
C ARG A 100 19.47 -5.11 -1.29
N SER A 101 19.11 -4.65 -2.50
CA SER A 101 19.16 -3.23 -2.83
C SER A 101 18.29 -2.38 -1.89
N ALA A 102 17.08 -2.82 -1.57
CA ALA A 102 16.19 -2.12 -0.64
C ALA A 102 16.74 -2.13 0.80
N VAL A 103 17.27 -3.28 1.26
CA VAL A 103 17.91 -3.41 2.59
C VAL A 103 19.11 -2.48 2.71
N VAL A 104 20.01 -2.47 1.71
CA VAL A 104 21.21 -1.62 1.69
C VAL A 104 20.84 -0.14 1.67
N CYS A 105 19.90 0.27 0.81
CA CYS A 105 19.40 1.66 0.76
C CYS A 105 18.88 2.14 2.12
N ARG A 106 18.18 1.29 2.86
CA ARG A 106 17.72 1.61 4.21
C ARG A 106 18.90 1.73 5.18
N ARG A 107 19.83 0.77 5.19
CA ARG A 107 20.98 0.76 6.10
C ARG A 107 21.93 1.94 5.86
N LEU A 108 22.18 2.32 4.62
CA LEU A 108 22.97 3.51 4.28
C LEU A 108 22.38 4.81 4.86
N ARG A 109 21.07 4.84 5.14
CA ARG A 109 20.41 5.98 5.78
C ARG A 109 20.65 6.06 7.29
N LEU A 110 20.94 4.93 7.94
CA LEU A 110 21.02 4.80 9.39
C LEU A 110 22.45 4.94 9.90
N ASP A 111 23.45 4.51 9.13
CA ASP A 111 24.84 4.52 9.58
C ASP A 111 25.83 4.64 8.40
N ALA A 112 26.53 5.77 8.29
CA ALA A 112 27.45 6.03 7.21
C ALA A 112 28.89 5.50 7.45
N TRP A 113 29.24 5.00 8.63
CA TRP A 113 30.63 4.78 9.04
C TRP A 113 31.14 3.34 9.04
N SER A 114 30.27 2.31 8.97
CA SER A 114 30.68 0.90 9.07
C SER A 114 30.54 0.11 7.76
N ILE A 115 31.56 0.04 6.93
CA ILE A 115 31.49 -0.61 5.59
C ILE A 115 31.62 -2.14 5.67
N LEU A 116 32.47 -2.70 6.52
CA LEU A 116 32.78 -4.13 6.57
C LEU A 116 31.72 -5.00 7.26
N ASP A 117 31.08 -4.50 8.31
CA ASP A 117 30.01 -5.23 9.04
C ASP A 117 28.65 -5.13 8.32
N ARG A 118 28.53 -4.23 7.38
CA ARG A 118 27.31 -3.98 6.58
C ARG A 118 26.95 -5.11 5.65
N ASP A 119 27.94 -5.73 5.03
CA ASP A 119 27.68 -6.72 3.98
C ASP A 119 27.09 -8.01 4.57
N ALA A 120 27.65 -8.49 5.67
CA ALA A 120 27.14 -9.66 6.37
C ALA A 120 25.77 -9.41 7.02
N ALA A 121 25.56 -8.21 7.61
CA ALA A 121 24.27 -7.86 8.20
C ALA A 121 23.19 -7.63 7.12
N ALA A 122 23.51 -6.98 6.01
CA ALA A 122 22.60 -6.84 4.88
C ALA A 122 22.24 -8.19 4.25
N ALA A 123 23.21 -9.11 4.15
CA ALA A 123 22.97 -10.46 3.64
C ALA A 123 22.01 -11.24 4.56
N ARG A 124 22.21 -11.21 5.88
CA ARG A 124 21.29 -11.84 6.85
C ARG A 124 19.89 -11.27 6.77
N GLU A 125 19.74 -9.94 6.73
CA GLU A 125 18.42 -9.30 6.60
C GLU A 125 17.75 -9.64 5.27
N THR A 126 18.49 -9.67 4.17
CA THR A 126 17.97 -10.05 2.86
C THR A 126 17.45 -11.49 2.89
N ALA A 127 18.21 -12.42 3.47
CA ALA A 127 17.78 -13.81 3.61
C ALA A 127 16.50 -13.90 4.46
N ALA A 128 16.44 -13.22 5.59
CA ALA A 128 15.24 -13.20 6.46
C ALA A 128 13.99 -12.65 5.74
N VAL A 129 14.14 -11.62 4.91
CA VAL A 129 13.03 -11.10 4.10
C VAL A 129 12.59 -12.12 3.07
N LEU A 130 13.52 -12.80 2.39
CA LEU A 130 13.20 -13.83 1.40
C LEU A 130 12.49 -15.05 2.03
N ASP A 131 12.94 -15.46 3.22
CA ASP A 131 12.30 -16.55 3.98
C ASP A 131 10.89 -16.17 4.41
N LEU A 132 10.70 -14.95 4.96
CA LEU A 132 9.40 -14.43 5.37
C LEU A 132 8.36 -14.43 4.23
N LEU A 133 8.82 -14.17 3.01
CA LEU A 133 7.97 -14.09 1.83
C LEU A 133 7.89 -15.40 1.01
N GLY A 134 8.63 -16.44 1.41
CA GLY A 134 8.67 -17.71 0.68
C GLY A 134 9.44 -17.65 -0.65
N LEU A 135 10.25 -16.61 -0.85
CA LEU A 135 11.04 -16.41 -2.08
C LEU A 135 12.46 -17.00 -2.02
N ALA A 136 12.83 -17.67 -0.92
CA ALA A 136 14.19 -18.20 -0.73
C ALA A 136 14.62 -19.16 -1.85
N ALA A 137 13.74 -20.04 -2.31
CA ALA A 137 13.99 -20.98 -3.42
C ALA A 137 14.24 -20.27 -4.78
N ARG A 138 13.72 -19.05 -4.93
CA ARG A 138 13.85 -18.20 -6.13
C ARG A 138 14.98 -17.19 -6.05
N ARG A 139 15.80 -17.19 -4.97
CA ARG A 139 16.81 -16.15 -4.68
C ARG A 139 17.71 -15.79 -5.85
N ASN A 140 18.10 -16.75 -6.67
CA ASN A 140 19.00 -16.57 -7.82
C ASN A 140 18.27 -16.35 -9.15
N THR A 141 16.93 -16.44 -9.17
CA THR A 141 16.12 -16.25 -10.37
C THR A 141 16.08 -14.76 -10.71
N PRO A 142 16.31 -14.37 -11.98
CA PRO A 142 16.07 -12.99 -12.44
C PRO A 142 14.61 -12.60 -12.20
N ALA A 143 14.36 -11.35 -11.77
CA ALA A 143 12.99 -10.90 -11.52
C ALA A 143 12.09 -10.98 -12.75
N SER A 144 12.65 -10.82 -13.96
CA SER A 144 11.93 -10.97 -15.23
C SER A 144 11.48 -12.40 -15.54
N ALA A 145 12.07 -13.41 -14.89
CA ALA A 145 11.73 -14.82 -15.08
C ALA A 145 10.70 -15.33 -14.05
N LEU A 146 10.25 -14.50 -13.14
CA LEU A 146 9.20 -14.80 -12.18
C LEU A 146 7.82 -14.78 -12.85
N SER A 147 6.89 -15.61 -12.35
CA SER A 147 5.47 -15.45 -12.67
C SER A 147 4.95 -14.09 -12.18
N TYR A 148 3.79 -13.67 -12.68
CA TYR A 148 3.19 -12.40 -12.27
C TYR A 148 2.92 -12.36 -10.76
N GLY A 149 2.41 -13.44 -10.17
CA GLY A 149 2.21 -13.56 -8.73
C GLY A 149 3.51 -13.44 -7.94
N GLU A 150 4.58 -14.15 -8.35
CA GLU A 150 5.90 -14.05 -7.71
C GLU A 150 6.51 -12.64 -7.85
N GLN A 151 6.25 -11.93 -8.94
CA GLN A 151 6.67 -10.53 -9.10
C GLN A 151 5.94 -9.61 -8.13
N ARG A 152 4.64 -9.84 -7.86
CA ARG A 152 3.87 -9.13 -6.83
C ARG A 152 4.40 -9.42 -5.43
N GLU A 153 4.72 -10.67 -5.14
CA GLU A 153 5.36 -11.03 -3.86
C GLU A 153 6.72 -10.33 -3.69
N LEU A 154 7.52 -10.25 -4.76
CA LEU A 154 8.79 -9.52 -4.75
C LEU A 154 8.58 -8.01 -4.52
N GLU A 155 7.56 -7.40 -5.09
CA GLU A 155 7.24 -5.97 -4.85
C GLU A 155 6.89 -5.72 -3.38
N ILE A 156 6.08 -6.59 -2.78
CA ILE A 156 5.79 -6.54 -1.34
C ILE A 156 7.10 -6.71 -0.56
N ALA A 157 8.00 -7.63 -0.97
CA ALA A 157 9.29 -7.82 -0.35
C ALA A 157 10.13 -6.54 -0.32
N LEU A 158 10.19 -5.80 -1.44
CA LEU A 158 10.92 -4.54 -1.54
C LEU A 158 10.35 -3.50 -0.57
N THR A 159 9.03 -3.42 -0.45
CA THR A 159 8.35 -2.50 0.47
C THR A 159 8.69 -2.84 1.91
N ILE A 160 8.62 -4.12 2.29
CA ILE A 160 8.87 -4.58 3.66
C ILE A 160 10.36 -4.54 4.03
N ALA A 161 11.27 -4.74 3.08
CA ALA A 161 12.71 -4.65 3.29
C ALA A 161 13.16 -3.26 3.78
N ALA A 162 12.38 -2.22 3.46
CA ALA A 162 12.58 -0.88 3.99
C ALA A 162 12.19 -0.75 5.48
N ARG A 163 11.57 -1.77 6.09
CA ARG A 163 11.04 -1.81 7.46
C ARG A 163 10.14 -0.61 7.78
N PRO A 164 9.08 -0.38 7.01
CA PRO A 164 8.16 0.72 7.28
C PRO A 164 7.31 0.42 8.52
N ASP A 165 6.89 1.50 9.21
CA ASP A 165 5.88 1.45 10.27
C ASP A 165 4.46 1.55 9.69
N LEU A 166 4.32 2.33 8.61
CA LEU A 166 3.10 2.45 7.80
C LEU A 166 3.35 1.85 6.41
N VAL A 167 2.63 0.80 6.07
CA VAL A 167 2.66 0.13 4.77
C VAL A 167 1.49 0.61 3.93
N MET A 168 1.74 1.06 2.71
CA MET A 168 0.70 1.46 1.76
C MET A 168 0.74 0.53 0.55
N LEU A 169 -0.34 -0.20 0.30
CA LEU A 169 -0.47 -1.14 -0.82
C LEU A 169 -1.53 -0.65 -1.82
N ASP A 170 -1.14 -0.51 -3.07
CA ASP A 170 -2.00 -0.04 -4.17
C ASP A 170 -2.38 -1.23 -5.05
N GLU A 171 -3.60 -1.74 -4.89
CA GLU A 171 -4.17 -2.91 -5.57
C GLU A 171 -3.23 -4.14 -5.54
N PRO A 172 -2.81 -4.63 -4.35
CA PRO A 172 -1.80 -5.67 -4.23
C PRO A 172 -2.22 -7.01 -4.83
N THR A 173 -3.52 -7.23 -5.07
CA THR A 173 -4.05 -8.49 -5.64
C THR A 173 -4.53 -8.34 -7.09
N ALA A 174 -4.34 -7.16 -7.72
CA ALA A 174 -4.78 -6.96 -9.10
C ALA A 174 -4.08 -7.92 -10.07
N GLY A 175 -4.87 -8.58 -10.91
CA GLY A 175 -4.38 -9.51 -11.94
C GLY A 175 -4.00 -10.91 -11.43
N LEU A 176 -4.17 -11.19 -10.14
CA LEU A 176 -3.95 -12.52 -9.57
C LEU A 176 -5.19 -13.41 -9.74
N ASN A 177 -4.96 -14.71 -9.93
CA ASN A 177 -6.03 -15.70 -9.86
C ASN A 177 -6.45 -15.96 -8.39
N SER A 178 -7.52 -16.73 -8.16
CA SER A 178 -8.07 -16.97 -6.82
C SER A 178 -7.10 -17.67 -5.85
N GLU A 179 -6.21 -18.53 -6.34
CA GLU A 179 -5.21 -19.20 -5.50
C GLU A 179 -4.09 -18.22 -5.11
N GLU A 180 -3.59 -17.47 -6.08
CA GLU A 180 -2.58 -16.42 -5.86
C GLU A 180 -3.10 -15.33 -4.93
N THR A 181 -4.37 -14.92 -5.10
CA THR A 181 -5.03 -13.95 -4.21
C THR A 181 -5.07 -14.45 -2.76
N ARG A 182 -5.43 -15.71 -2.54
CA ARG A 182 -5.42 -16.29 -1.18
C ARG A 182 -4.00 -16.31 -0.58
N LYS A 183 -2.99 -16.66 -1.37
CA LYS A 183 -1.58 -16.60 -0.94
C LYS A 183 -1.15 -15.18 -0.60
N ALA A 184 -1.49 -14.20 -1.45
CA ALA A 184 -1.20 -12.79 -1.24
C ALA A 184 -1.86 -12.24 0.04
N ILE A 185 -3.13 -12.58 0.32
CA ILE A 185 -3.81 -12.22 1.57
C ILE A 185 -3.05 -12.76 2.78
N GLY A 186 -2.68 -14.04 2.77
CA GLY A 186 -1.90 -14.66 3.84
C GLY A 186 -0.54 -14.00 4.03
N LEU A 187 0.13 -13.65 2.93
CA LEU A 187 1.41 -12.95 2.94
C LEU A 187 1.27 -11.55 3.52
N ILE A 188 0.34 -10.72 3.00
CA ILE A 188 0.10 -9.36 3.47
C ILE A 188 -0.21 -9.37 4.97
N ARG A 189 -1.07 -10.28 5.44
CA ARG A 189 -1.43 -10.40 6.86
C ARG A 189 -0.19 -10.66 7.72
N ARG A 190 0.68 -11.57 7.30
CA ARG A 190 1.90 -11.94 8.01
C ARG A 190 2.94 -10.82 8.05
N VAL A 191 3.19 -10.14 6.91
CA VAL A 191 4.25 -9.12 6.81
C VAL A 191 3.83 -7.76 7.38
N THR A 192 2.53 -7.54 7.59
CA THR A 192 1.98 -6.33 8.21
C THR A 192 1.58 -6.52 9.67
N GLU A 193 1.90 -7.66 10.27
CA GLU A 193 1.67 -7.88 11.69
C GLU A 193 2.39 -6.82 12.53
N GLY A 194 1.67 -6.19 13.47
CA GLY A 194 2.18 -5.10 14.30
C GLY A 194 2.48 -3.79 13.56
N LYS A 195 2.10 -3.66 12.29
CA LYS A 195 2.26 -2.45 11.48
C LYS A 195 0.91 -1.83 11.14
N THR A 196 0.94 -0.54 10.82
CA THR A 196 -0.22 0.11 10.21
C THR A 196 -0.25 -0.20 8.72
N LEU A 197 -1.40 -0.63 8.20
CA LEU A 197 -1.61 -0.87 6.77
C LEU A 197 -2.69 0.07 6.23
N VAL A 198 -2.39 0.73 5.12
CA VAL A 198 -3.40 1.39 4.29
C VAL A 198 -3.37 0.74 2.92
N MET A 199 -4.50 0.25 2.45
CA MET A 199 -4.58 -0.37 1.12
C MET A 199 -5.70 0.23 0.29
N VAL A 200 -5.47 0.32 -1.01
CA VAL A 200 -6.52 0.52 -2.02
C VAL A 200 -6.80 -0.82 -2.65
N GLU A 201 -8.05 -1.22 -2.68
CA GLU A 201 -8.49 -2.46 -3.30
C GLU A 201 -9.88 -2.30 -3.89
N HIS A 202 -10.17 -3.12 -4.89
CA HIS A 202 -11.48 -3.21 -5.53
C HIS A 202 -12.12 -4.59 -5.39
N ASP A 203 -11.36 -5.60 -4.96
CA ASP A 203 -11.85 -6.92 -4.61
C ASP A 203 -12.35 -6.91 -3.16
N MET A 204 -13.67 -7.09 -3.02
CA MET A 204 -14.33 -7.02 -1.71
C MET A 204 -13.96 -8.19 -0.80
N ASP A 205 -13.64 -9.36 -1.36
CA ASP A 205 -13.23 -10.52 -0.56
C ASP A 205 -11.86 -10.26 0.08
N VAL A 206 -10.94 -9.63 -0.65
CA VAL A 206 -9.65 -9.18 -0.12
C VAL A 206 -9.84 -8.14 0.97
N VAL A 207 -10.68 -7.11 0.69
CA VAL A 207 -10.97 -6.02 1.63
C VAL A 207 -11.54 -6.57 2.94
N PHE A 208 -12.59 -7.40 2.87
CA PHE A 208 -13.23 -7.98 4.06
C PHE A 208 -12.33 -8.97 4.79
N SER A 209 -11.38 -9.59 4.10
CA SER A 209 -10.43 -10.51 4.73
C SER A 209 -9.32 -9.82 5.50
N LEU A 210 -8.92 -8.60 5.10
CA LEU A 210 -7.74 -7.92 5.63
C LEU A 210 -8.06 -6.71 6.51
N ALA A 211 -9.11 -5.94 6.19
CA ALA A 211 -9.33 -4.64 6.79
C ALA A 211 -10.04 -4.71 8.14
N ASP A 212 -9.56 -3.93 9.11
CA ASP A 212 -10.25 -3.64 10.37
C ASP A 212 -11.25 -2.49 10.17
N ARG A 213 -10.94 -1.57 9.24
CA ARG A 213 -11.76 -0.41 8.89
C ARG A 213 -11.72 -0.15 7.39
N ILE A 214 -12.84 0.30 6.86
CA ILE A 214 -13.01 0.61 5.44
C ILE A 214 -13.51 2.03 5.30
N SER A 215 -12.88 2.82 4.41
CA SER A 215 -13.38 4.12 3.95
C SER A 215 -13.77 4.03 2.48
N VAL A 216 -15.00 4.41 2.18
CA VAL A 216 -15.54 4.45 0.82
C VAL A 216 -15.36 5.85 0.26
N VAL A 217 -14.60 5.97 -0.81
CA VAL A 217 -14.38 7.24 -1.53
C VAL A 217 -15.26 7.28 -2.79
N HIS A 218 -16.00 8.36 -2.94
CA HIS A 218 -16.89 8.57 -4.08
C HIS A 218 -16.86 10.05 -4.48
N TYR A 219 -16.63 10.33 -5.76
CA TYR A 219 -16.48 11.69 -6.30
C TYR A 219 -15.57 12.60 -5.46
N GLY A 220 -14.39 12.08 -5.06
CA GLY A 220 -13.39 12.83 -4.33
C GLY A 220 -13.75 13.15 -2.88
N ARG A 221 -14.74 12.48 -2.28
CA ARG A 221 -15.17 12.65 -0.88
C ARG A 221 -15.26 11.30 -0.18
N VAL A 222 -15.15 11.30 1.14
CA VAL A 222 -15.46 10.11 1.94
C VAL A 222 -16.97 10.01 2.07
N LEU A 223 -17.54 8.96 1.48
CA LEU A 223 -18.97 8.67 1.56
C LEU A 223 -19.34 8.02 2.89
N ALA A 224 -18.54 7.07 3.34
CA ALA A 224 -18.72 6.35 4.59
C ALA A 224 -17.38 5.82 5.10
N SER A 225 -17.24 5.66 6.41
CA SER A 225 -16.09 5.00 7.04
C SER A 225 -16.55 4.21 8.26
N GLY A 226 -16.11 2.96 8.39
CA GLY A 226 -16.53 2.10 9.50
C GLY A 226 -15.93 0.70 9.42
N ALA A 227 -16.32 -0.15 10.38
CA ALA A 227 -16.00 -1.57 10.36
C ALA A 227 -16.58 -2.27 9.11
N PRO A 228 -16.00 -3.38 8.65
CA PRO A 228 -16.43 -4.08 7.44
C PRO A 228 -17.94 -4.38 7.40
N ASP A 229 -18.52 -4.86 8.50
CA ASP A 229 -19.96 -5.18 8.56
C ASP A 229 -20.83 -3.92 8.47
N ALA A 230 -20.42 -2.80 9.08
CA ALA A 230 -21.13 -1.53 8.99
C ALA A 230 -21.13 -0.99 7.55
N ILE A 231 -20.01 -1.12 6.85
CA ILE A 231 -19.90 -0.72 5.44
C ILE A 231 -20.75 -1.62 4.54
N ARG A 232 -20.75 -2.93 4.78
CA ARG A 232 -21.59 -3.90 4.05
C ARG A 232 -23.09 -3.60 4.20
N ALA A 233 -23.52 -3.21 5.41
CA ALA A 233 -24.92 -2.88 5.71
C ALA A 233 -25.35 -1.48 5.24
N ASN A 234 -24.40 -0.59 4.92
CA ASN A 234 -24.70 0.79 4.57
C ASN A 234 -25.44 0.90 3.22
N ALA A 235 -26.67 1.42 3.25
CA ALA A 235 -27.52 1.53 2.07
C ALA A 235 -26.99 2.50 1.00
N GLU A 236 -26.28 3.56 1.43
CA GLU A 236 -25.68 4.54 0.53
C GLU A 236 -24.48 3.93 -0.21
N VAL A 237 -23.62 3.20 0.51
CA VAL A 237 -22.50 2.44 -0.08
C VAL A 237 -23.03 1.38 -1.05
N ARG A 238 -24.07 0.65 -0.68
CA ARG A 238 -24.69 -0.36 -1.55
C ARG A 238 -25.19 0.27 -2.85
N ARG A 239 -25.86 1.41 -2.79
CA ARG A 239 -26.36 2.14 -4.00
C ARG A 239 -25.21 2.69 -4.84
N ALA A 240 -24.21 3.28 -4.23
CA ALA A 240 -23.14 3.97 -4.93
C ALA A 240 -22.08 3.01 -5.52
N TYR A 241 -21.85 1.88 -4.88
CA TYR A 241 -20.71 1.01 -5.20
C TYR A 241 -21.06 -0.47 -5.40
N LEU A 242 -21.86 -1.07 -4.51
CA LEU A 242 -22.16 -2.51 -4.54
C LEU A 242 -23.33 -2.85 -5.48
N GLY A 243 -24.28 -1.94 -5.68
CA GLY A 243 -25.45 -2.16 -6.53
C GLY A 243 -25.15 -2.27 -8.02
N ARG A 244 -24.01 -1.73 -8.49
CA ARG A 244 -23.58 -1.88 -9.89
C ARG A 244 -22.97 -3.24 -10.22
N LYS A 245 -22.42 -3.95 -9.24
CA LYS A 245 -21.85 -5.32 -9.46
C LYS A 245 -22.94 -6.41 -9.44
N ALA A 246 -24.04 -6.19 -8.72
CA ALA A 246 -25.14 -7.14 -8.68
C ALA A 246 -25.98 -7.18 -9.97
N SER A 247 -26.00 -6.08 -10.75
CA SER A 247 -26.74 -6.01 -12.02
C SER A 247 -26.00 -6.61 -13.23
N VAL A 248 -24.69 -6.87 -13.10
CA VAL A 248 -23.88 -7.47 -14.19
C VAL A 248 -23.81 -9.01 -14.07
N ALA A 249 -24.10 -9.56 -12.89
CA ALA A 249 -24.13 -11.02 -12.66
C ALA A 249 -25.52 -11.67 -12.83
N GLY A 250 -26.52 -10.89 -13.19
CA GLY A 250 -27.92 -11.35 -13.35
C GLY A 250 -28.49 -11.22 -14.76
N GLY A 251 -27.63 -11.11 -15.77
CA GLY A 251 -28.05 -11.01 -17.17
C GLY A 251 -27.42 -12.13 -18.02
N GLU A 252 -27.94 -13.34 -17.88
CA GLU A 252 -28.02 -14.39 -18.88
C GLU A 252 -29.30 -15.19 -18.67
#